data_7266fd0c73451e8efc7f9783367ef9ee
#
_entry.id   7266fd0c73451e8efc7f9783367ef9ee
#
_cell.length_a   1.000
_cell.length_b   1.000
_cell.length_c   1.000
_cell.angle_alpha   90.00
_cell.angle_beta   90.00
_cell.angle_gamma   90.00
#
_symmetry.space_group_name_H-M   'P 1'
#
loop_
_entity.id
_entity.type
_entity.pdbx_description
1 polymer ?
#
loop_
_entity_poly.entity_id
_entity_poly.type
_entity_poly.pdbx_seq_one_letter_code
_entity_poly.pdbx_strand_id
1 'polypeptide(L)'
;GVVLRGGMEKVLEAGAELAGGHSIDDKEPKYGLAVTGVARPEEIVYNGGAEPGDRLVLTKRLGIGVLASALKNGLLTEDDMLPAIEEAAELNAAAAAAMAEVGVHACTDVSGFGLAGHLSEMLDASAAAAVVRLHDVPLHDGVLDLIGRSVYAGGLRNNRDFLVPRLGAAGGGPAAAAGGGAGAPAGPFAGPIAGQDPRVLALFDPQTSGGLLMAVAPASHARLLAALGERGVSSWTVGEVTAAPAGTITVEG
;
A
#
# COMPACT_ATOMS: atom_id res chain seq x y z
N GLY A 1 -10.26 -27.50 -4.82
CA GLY A 1 -9.37 -27.56 -5.91
C GLY A 1 -8.11 -26.71 -5.77
N VAL A 2 -7.67 -26.11 -6.87
CA VAL A 2 -6.37 -25.40 -6.98
C VAL A 2 -6.25 -24.26 -5.98
N VAL A 3 -7.27 -23.40 -5.85
CA VAL A 3 -7.28 -22.25 -4.92
C VAL A 3 -7.06 -22.70 -3.46
N LEU A 4 -7.76 -23.75 -3.02
CA LEU A 4 -7.58 -24.26 -1.64
C LEU A 4 -6.18 -24.83 -1.41
N ARG A 5 -5.59 -25.45 -2.43
CA ARG A 5 -4.22 -25.97 -2.36
C ARG A 5 -3.22 -24.83 -2.23
N GLY A 6 -3.29 -23.81 -3.10
CA GLY A 6 -2.42 -22.63 -3.03
C GLY A 6 -2.54 -21.90 -1.70
N GLY A 7 -3.75 -21.75 -1.16
CA GLY A 7 -3.96 -21.17 0.16
C GLY A 7 -3.31 -22.00 1.28
N MET A 8 -3.46 -23.33 1.24
CA MET A 8 -2.83 -24.23 2.21
C MET A 8 -1.30 -24.17 2.12
N GLU A 9 -0.74 -24.14 0.91
CA GLU A 9 0.71 -24.01 0.71
C GLU A 9 1.25 -22.73 1.36
N LYS A 10 0.55 -21.60 1.20
CA LYS A 10 0.94 -20.31 1.82
C LYS A 10 0.76 -20.31 3.34
N VAL A 11 -0.26 -20.95 3.87
CA VAL A 11 -0.42 -21.12 5.33
C VAL A 11 0.76 -21.90 5.92
N LEU A 12 1.15 -23.01 5.28
CA LEU A 12 2.30 -23.81 5.73
C LEU A 12 3.63 -23.07 5.59
N GLU A 13 3.82 -22.33 4.47
CA GLU A 13 4.99 -21.46 4.24
C GLU A 13 5.12 -20.39 5.34
N ALA A 14 3.99 -19.85 5.80
CA ALA A 14 3.95 -18.89 6.90
C ALA A 14 4.21 -19.50 8.28
N GLY A 15 4.40 -20.83 8.38
CA GLY A 15 4.57 -21.54 9.65
C GLY A 15 3.28 -21.60 10.47
N ALA A 16 2.14 -21.36 9.85
CA ALA A 16 0.83 -21.43 10.50
C ALA A 16 0.15 -22.78 10.26
N GLU A 17 -0.88 -23.08 11.05
CA GLU A 17 -1.67 -24.29 10.93
C GLU A 17 -3.08 -23.97 10.39
N LEU A 18 -3.58 -24.83 9.49
CA LEU A 18 -4.95 -24.75 9.04
C LEU A 18 -5.87 -25.46 10.05
N ALA A 19 -6.54 -24.68 10.89
CA ALA A 19 -7.36 -25.21 11.97
C ALA A 19 -8.79 -25.64 11.50
N GLY A 20 -9.23 -25.13 10.35
CA GLY A 20 -10.58 -25.44 9.83
C GLY A 20 -11.03 -24.42 8.81
N GLY A 21 -12.30 -24.46 8.48
CA GLY A 21 -12.90 -23.54 7.52
C GLY A 21 -14.36 -23.88 7.26
N HIS A 22 -15.00 -23.02 6.48
CA HIS A 22 -16.40 -23.18 6.07
C HIS A 22 -16.55 -22.90 4.58
N SER A 23 -17.49 -23.58 3.94
CA SER A 23 -17.87 -23.35 2.56
C SER A 23 -19.22 -22.68 2.50
N ILE A 24 -19.38 -21.73 1.60
CA ILE A 24 -20.66 -21.06 1.31
C ILE A 24 -21.07 -21.32 -0.12
N ASP A 25 -22.36 -21.31 -0.38
CA ASP A 25 -22.91 -21.31 -1.73
C ASP A 25 -23.01 -19.85 -2.20
N ASP A 26 -22.30 -19.51 -3.29
CA ASP A 26 -22.28 -18.16 -3.86
C ASP A 26 -22.17 -18.24 -5.38
N LYS A 27 -22.71 -17.23 -6.06
CA LYS A 27 -22.66 -17.12 -7.53
C LYS A 27 -21.25 -16.86 -8.06
N GLU A 28 -20.38 -16.27 -7.23
CA GLU A 28 -19.00 -15.97 -7.57
C GLU A 28 -18.05 -16.75 -6.67
N PRO A 29 -16.93 -17.27 -7.20
CA PRO A 29 -15.90 -17.88 -6.36
C PRO A 29 -15.38 -16.88 -5.34
N LYS A 30 -15.48 -17.22 -4.06
CA LYS A 30 -14.91 -16.44 -2.96
C LYS A 30 -13.96 -17.32 -2.15
N TYR A 31 -12.82 -16.78 -1.80
CA TYR A 31 -11.83 -17.41 -0.94
C TYR A 31 -11.19 -16.36 -0.04
N GLY A 32 -10.96 -16.72 1.21
CA GLY A 32 -10.27 -15.86 2.16
C GLY A 32 -9.81 -16.67 3.36
N LEU A 33 -8.92 -16.09 4.15
CA LEU A 33 -8.40 -16.67 5.38
C LEU A 33 -8.79 -15.78 6.56
N ALA A 34 -9.25 -16.40 7.64
CA ALA A 34 -9.34 -15.77 8.95
C ALA A 34 -8.13 -16.23 9.75
N VAL A 35 -7.23 -15.30 10.08
CA VAL A 35 -5.98 -15.60 10.79
C VAL A 35 -6.11 -15.16 12.23
N THR A 36 -5.77 -16.07 13.17
CA THR A 36 -5.71 -15.76 14.60
C THR A 36 -4.30 -16.07 15.08
N GLY A 37 -3.69 -15.12 15.79
CA GLY A 37 -2.36 -15.26 16.37
C GLY A 37 -2.32 -14.69 17.78
N VAL A 38 -1.24 -14.99 18.50
CA VAL A 38 -0.95 -14.46 19.83
C VAL A 38 0.43 -13.84 19.80
N ALA A 39 0.55 -12.63 20.30
CA ALA A 39 1.81 -11.91 20.42
C ALA A 39 1.91 -11.24 21.78
N ARG A 40 3.11 -10.96 22.24
CA ARG A 40 3.31 -10.11 23.42
C ARG A 40 2.99 -8.66 23.06
N PRO A 41 2.36 -7.88 23.96
CA PRO A 41 2.00 -6.48 23.67
C PRO A 41 3.17 -5.62 23.18
N GLU A 42 4.39 -5.86 23.71
CA GLU A 42 5.60 -5.16 23.34
C GLU A 42 6.18 -5.52 21.95
N GLU A 43 5.69 -6.60 21.36
CA GLU A 43 6.08 -7.04 20.01
C GLU A 43 5.15 -6.49 18.93
N ILE A 44 4.02 -5.89 19.32
CA ILE A 44 3.04 -5.38 18.37
C ILE A 44 3.53 -4.05 17.79
N VAL A 45 3.67 -4.00 16.48
CA VAL A 45 3.88 -2.75 15.73
C VAL A 45 2.52 -2.26 15.23
N TYR A 46 2.17 -1.04 15.59
CA TYR A 46 0.90 -0.43 15.19
C TYR A 46 1.04 0.30 13.85
N ASN A 47 -0.08 0.58 13.21
CA ASN A 47 -0.12 1.46 12.05
C ASN A 47 0.00 2.94 12.42
N GLY A 48 -0.18 3.31 13.69
CA GLY A 48 0.07 4.65 14.24
C GLY A 48 1.39 4.72 15.01
N GLY A 49 1.86 5.92 15.26
CA GLY A 49 3.10 6.20 15.99
C GLY A 49 4.25 6.71 15.12
N ALA A 50 3.99 6.97 13.82
CA ALA A 50 4.98 7.61 12.96
C ALA A 50 5.30 9.03 13.45
N GLU A 51 6.58 9.39 13.44
CA GLU A 51 7.09 10.66 13.94
C GLU A 51 7.62 11.55 12.82
N PRO A 52 7.49 12.88 12.91
CA PRO A 52 8.09 13.79 11.95
C PRO A 52 9.60 13.54 11.82
N GLY A 53 10.08 13.40 10.58
CA GLY A 53 11.45 13.04 10.24
C GLY A 53 11.64 11.58 9.87
N ASP A 54 10.68 10.69 10.19
CA ASP A 54 10.74 9.29 9.80
C ASP A 54 10.82 9.13 8.30
N ARG A 55 11.59 8.12 7.86
CA ARG A 55 11.64 7.70 6.47
C ARG A 55 10.56 6.67 6.20
N LEU A 56 9.85 6.85 5.09
CA LEU A 56 8.84 5.91 4.62
C LEU A 56 9.50 4.89 3.68
N VAL A 57 9.50 3.62 4.10
CA VAL A 57 10.10 2.51 3.34
C VAL A 57 9.02 1.55 2.88
N LEU A 58 8.97 1.27 1.57
CA LEU A 58 8.03 0.34 0.93
C LEU A 58 8.78 -0.91 0.45
N THR A 59 8.18 -2.11 0.57
CA THR A 59 8.88 -3.39 0.31
C THR A 59 8.39 -4.19 -0.89
N LYS A 60 7.36 -3.74 -1.62
CA LYS A 60 6.93 -4.32 -2.90
C LYS A 60 6.53 -3.22 -3.87
N ARG A 61 6.57 -3.53 -5.17
CA ARG A 61 6.11 -2.63 -6.22
C ARG A 61 4.59 -2.45 -6.21
N LEU A 62 4.13 -1.32 -6.73
CA LEU A 62 2.70 -1.05 -6.93
C LEU A 62 2.31 -1.31 -8.40
N GLY A 63 1.00 -1.42 -8.63
CA GLY A 63 0.45 -1.50 -9.98
C GLY A 63 -0.27 -2.81 -10.30
N ILE A 64 -0.41 -3.74 -9.35
CA ILE A 64 -1.04 -5.04 -9.60
C ILE A 64 -2.51 -4.90 -10.02
N GLY A 65 -3.24 -3.91 -9.49
CA GLY A 65 -4.62 -3.64 -9.89
C GLY A 65 -4.74 -3.15 -11.34
N VAL A 66 -3.80 -2.30 -11.77
CA VAL A 66 -3.68 -1.84 -13.17
C VAL A 66 -3.38 -3.01 -14.09
N LEU A 67 -2.37 -3.83 -13.75
CA LEU A 67 -1.98 -4.99 -14.56
C LEU A 67 -3.11 -6.02 -14.65
N ALA A 68 -3.79 -6.33 -13.54
CA ALA A 68 -4.94 -7.23 -13.52
C ALA A 68 -6.10 -6.72 -14.41
N SER A 69 -6.32 -5.40 -14.42
CA SER A 69 -7.30 -4.78 -15.32
C SER A 69 -6.89 -4.89 -16.79
N ALA A 70 -5.61 -4.71 -17.09
CA ALA A 70 -5.08 -4.88 -18.44
C ALA A 70 -5.20 -6.33 -18.92
N LEU A 71 -4.87 -7.30 -18.08
CA LEU A 71 -5.06 -8.72 -18.36
C LEU A 71 -6.54 -9.06 -18.64
N LYS A 72 -7.44 -8.60 -17.77
CA LYS A 72 -8.90 -8.82 -17.94
C LYS A 72 -9.44 -8.24 -19.27
N ASN A 73 -8.84 -7.14 -19.73
CA ASN A 73 -9.19 -6.49 -20.99
C ASN A 73 -8.44 -7.07 -22.20
N GLY A 74 -7.63 -8.12 -22.05
CA GLY A 74 -6.87 -8.77 -23.14
C GLY A 74 -5.71 -7.92 -23.67
N LEU A 75 -5.23 -6.94 -22.90
CA LEU A 75 -4.09 -6.09 -23.25
C LEU A 75 -2.75 -6.69 -22.79
N LEU A 76 -2.79 -7.61 -21.82
CA LEU A 76 -1.67 -8.41 -21.33
C LEU A 76 -2.02 -9.88 -21.39
N THR A 77 -0.99 -10.72 -21.38
CA THR A 77 -1.09 -12.17 -21.21
C THR A 77 -0.82 -12.57 -19.76
N GLU A 78 -1.08 -13.84 -19.41
CA GLU A 78 -0.71 -14.37 -18.09
C GLU A 78 0.81 -14.31 -17.87
N ASP A 79 1.60 -14.54 -18.91
CA ASP A 79 3.07 -14.46 -18.84
C ASP A 79 3.56 -13.04 -18.52
N ASP A 80 2.89 -12.01 -19.04
CA ASP A 80 3.20 -10.61 -18.71
C ASP A 80 2.91 -10.28 -17.25
N MET A 81 1.99 -11.02 -16.62
CA MET A 81 1.61 -10.86 -15.21
C MET A 81 2.51 -11.63 -14.24
N LEU A 82 3.27 -12.62 -14.69
CA LEU A 82 4.04 -13.52 -13.82
C LEU A 82 4.90 -12.77 -12.80
N PRO A 83 5.70 -11.74 -13.16
CA PRO A 83 6.54 -11.05 -12.17
C PRO A 83 5.72 -10.39 -11.05
N ALA A 84 4.55 -9.84 -11.38
CA ALA A 84 3.67 -9.21 -10.38
C ALA A 84 2.94 -10.26 -9.51
N ILE A 85 2.57 -11.40 -10.10
CA ILE A 85 1.96 -12.52 -9.37
C ILE A 85 2.96 -13.15 -8.41
N GLU A 86 4.20 -13.35 -8.84
CA GLU A 86 5.28 -13.90 -8.00
C GLU A 86 5.56 -12.98 -6.80
N GLU A 87 5.74 -11.67 -7.04
CA GLU A 87 5.95 -10.70 -5.98
C GLU A 87 4.74 -10.61 -5.02
N ALA A 88 3.51 -10.67 -5.53
CA ALA A 88 2.31 -10.71 -4.70
C ALA A 88 2.22 -12.00 -3.86
N ALA A 89 2.70 -13.13 -4.39
CA ALA A 89 2.72 -14.41 -3.71
C ALA A 89 3.82 -14.53 -2.64
N GLU A 90 4.81 -13.65 -2.64
CA GLU A 90 5.83 -13.60 -1.58
C GLU A 90 5.19 -13.19 -0.25
N LEU A 91 5.55 -13.89 0.83
CA LEU A 91 5.12 -13.53 2.18
C LEU A 91 5.90 -12.31 2.68
N ASN A 92 5.24 -11.44 3.44
CA ASN A 92 5.91 -10.31 4.10
C ASN A 92 6.74 -10.73 5.34
N ALA A 93 6.92 -12.02 5.60
CA ALA A 93 7.58 -12.56 6.78
C ALA A 93 9.03 -12.07 6.93
N ALA A 94 9.81 -12.07 5.83
CA ALA A 94 11.19 -11.60 5.84
C ALA A 94 11.29 -10.08 6.12
N ALA A 95 10.37 -9.30 5.56
CA ALA A 95 10.28 -7.88 5.83
C ALA A 95 9.87 -7.59 7.29
N ALA A 96 8.90 -8.34 7.82
CA ALA A 96 8.47 -8.24 9.21
C ALA A 96 9.60 -8.63 10.19
N ALA A 97 10.40 -9.64 9.87
CA ALA A 97 11.56 -10.01 10.67
C ALA A 97 12.64 -8.91 10.70
N ALA A 98 12.94 -8.28 9.56
CA ALA A 98 13.86 -7.14 9.50
C ALA A 98 13.33 -5.94 10.31
N MET A 99 12.03 -5.66 10.17
CA MET A 99 11.35 -4.63 10.95
C MET A 99 11.45 -4.88 12.46
N ALA A 100 11.20 -6.10 12.92
CA ALA A 100 11.27 -6.46 14.34
C ALA A 100 12.70 -6.37 14.91
N GLU A 101 13.72 -6.70 14.11
CA GLU A 101 15.14 -6.58 14.50
C GLU A 101 15.59 -5.14 14.67
N VAL A 102 15.14 -4.26 13.77
CA VAL A 102 15.62 -2.86 13.72
C VAL A 102 14.78 -1.96 14.62
N GLY A 103 13.50 -2.20 14.68
CA GLY A 103 12.50 -1.33 15.28
C GLY A 103 12.05 -0.24 14.32
N VAL A 104 10.73 -0.05 14.21
CA VAL A 104 10.10 1.04 13.45
C VAL A 104 9.03 1.71 14.32
N HIS A 105 8.66 2.93 14.00
CA HIS A 105 7.64 3.67 14.75
C HIS A 105 6.23 3.25 14.35
N ALA A 106 6.00 2.97 13.05
CA ALA A 106 4.72 2.51 12.55
C ALA A 106 4.90 1.60 11.34
N CYS A 107 3.93 0.71 11.11
CA CYS A 107 3.88 -0.17 9.94
C CYS A 107 2.45 -0.47 9.54
N THR A 108 2.19 -0.55 8.23
CA THR A 108 0.97 -1.10 7.65
C THR A 108 1.32 -1.92 6.42
N ASP A 109 0.45 -2.87 6.03
CA ASP A 109 0.49 -3.44 4.70
C ASP A 109 -0.20 -2.52 3.69
N VAL A 110 0.20 -2.61 2.43
CA VAL A 110 -0.40 -1.85 1.33
C VAL A 110 -1.27 -2.79 0.52
N SER A 111 -2.60 -2.67 0.66
CA SER A 111 -3.56 -3.55 0.01
C SER A 111 -4.64 -2.78 -0.76
N GLY A 112 -5.91 -3.05 -0.54
CA GLY A 112 -7.02 -2.58 -1.37
C GLY A 112 -7.21 -1.07 -1.50
N PHE A 113 -6.75 -0.28 -0.52
CA PHE A 113 -6.85 1.19 -0.57
C PHE A 113 -5.67 1.87 -1.26
N GLY A 114 -4.70 1.10 -1.74
CA GLY A 114 -3.48 1.61 -2.36
C GLY A 114 -2.54 2.29 -1.36
N LEU A 115 -1.38 2.75 -1.86
CA LEU A 115 -0.39 3.42 -1.00
C LEU A 115 -0.97 4.66 -0.32
N ALA A 116 -1.70 5.50 -1.06
CA ALA A 116 -2.26 6.74 -0.52
C ALA A 116 -3.27 6.47 0.60
N GLY A 117 -4.11 5.42 0.47
CA GLY A 117 -5.10 5.07 1.48
C GLY A 117 -4.47 4.59 2.78
N HIS A 118 -3.57 3.61 2.69
CA HIS A 118 -2.92 3.05 3.88
C HIS A 118 -1.96 4.04 4.54
N LEU A 119 -1.26 4.88 3.75
CA LEU A 119 -0.48 5.99 4.32
C LEU A 119 -1.39 7.01 5.03
N SER A 120 -2.55 7.36 4.46
CA SER A 120 -3.50 8.27 5.11
C SER A 120 -3.95 7.74 6.48
N GLU A 121 -4.26 6.44 6.59
CA GLU A 121 -4.62 5.80 7.86
C GLU A 121 -3.46 5.85 8.87
N MET A 122 -2.23 5.57 8.44
CA MET A 122 -1.04 5.71 9.28
C MET A 122 -0.87 7.13 9.80
N LEU A 123 -1.01 8.12 8.93
CA LEU A 123 -0.83 9.53 9.28
C LEU A 123 -1.93 10.05 10.22
N ASP A 124 -3.18 9.64 10.01
CA ASP A 124 -4.30 9.97 10.89
C ASP A 124 -4.05 9.39 12.29
N ALA A 125 -3.65 8.12 12.37
CA ALA A 125 -3.35 7.45 13.64
C ALA A 125 -2.10 8.02 14.35
N SER A 126 -1.22 8.68 13.61
CA SER A 126 0.03 9.30 14.12
C SER A 126 -0.09 10.80 14.38
N ALA A 127 -1.21 11.42 14.04
CA ALA A 127 -1.40 12.87 14.03
C ALA A 127 -0.27 13.61 13.24
N ALA A 128 0.16 13.03 12.11
CA ALA A 128 1.28 13.48 11.30
C ALA A 128 0.87 13.69 9.84
N ALA A 129 1.80 14.15 9.01
CA ALA A 129 1.68 14.30 7.57
C ALA A 129 2.86 13.64 6.87
N ALA A 130 2.84 13.56 5.54
CA ALA A 130 3.96 13.01 4.78
C ALA A 130 4.19 13.74 3.45
N VAL A 131 5.43 13.63 2.98
CA VAL A 131 5.83 13.94 1.61
C VAL A 131 6.18 12.63 0.92
N VAL A 132 5.56 12.35 -0.23
CA VAL A 132 5.85 11.19 -1.08
C VAL A 132 6.55 11.67 -2.34
N ARG A 133 7.73 11.13 -2.62
CA ARG A 133 8.49 11.40 -3.84
C ARG A 133 8.05 10.42 -4.94
N LEU A 134 7.33 10.93 -5.93
CA LEU A 134 6.69 10.11 -6.97
C LEU A 134 7.67 9.26 -7.77
N HIS A 135 8.90 9.75 -8.00
CA HIS A 135 9.92 9.02 -8.75
C HIS A 135 10.55 7.88 -7.95
N ASP A 136 10.47 7.93 -6.61
CA ASP A 136 11.00 6.89 -5.73
C ASP A 136 9.97 5.77 -5.46
N VAL A 137 8.70 5.97 -5.84
CA VAL A 137 7.66 4.93 -5.69
C VAL A 137 7.88 3.84 -6.73
N PRO A 138 8.16 2.60 -6.30
CA PRO A 138 8.42 1.51 -7.22
C PRO A 138 7.13 1.04 -7.88
N LEU A 139 7.18 0.87 -9.19
CA LEU A 139 6.06 0.38 -9.99
C LEU A 139 6.48 -0.84 -10.81
N HIS A 140 5.54 -1.73 -11.06
CA HIS A 140 5.73 -2.78 -12.07
C HIS A 140 5.84 -2.16 -13.46
N ASP A 141 6.53 -2.87 -14.35
CA ASP A 141 6.74 -2.43 -15.74
C ASP A 141 5.38 -2.25 -16.45
N GLY A 142 5.31 -1.22 -17.29
CA GLY A 142 4.12 -0.90 -18.08
C GLY A 142 2.98 -0.18 -17.33
N VAL A 143 3.01 -0.10 -16.00
CA VAL A 143 1.92 0.49 -15.20
C VAL A 143 1.62 1.93 -15.60
N LEU A 144 2.64 2.76 -15.76
CA LEU A 144 2.45 4.18 -16.14
C LEU A 144 1.85 4.34 -17.54
N ASP A 145 2.28 3.52 -18.51
CA ASP A 145 1.72 3.51 -19.87
C ASP A 145 0.23 3.13 -19.84
N LEU A 146 -0.10 2.07 -19.11
CA LEU A 146 -1.47 1.58 -18.97
C LEU A 146 -2.38 2.64 -18.32
N ILE A 147 -1.95 3.28 -17.23
CA ILE A 147 -2.69 4.39 -16.61
C ILE A 147 -2.85 5.54 -17.59
N GLY A 148 -1.79 5.92 -18.31
CA GLY A 148 -1.84 6.97 -19.34
C GLY A 148 -2.85 6.68 -20.45
N ARG A 149 -3.10 5.41 -20.74
CA ARG A 149 -4.13 4.92 -21.67
C ARG A 149 -5.50 4.70 -21.00
N SER A 150 -5.68 5.16 -19.76
CA SER A 150 -6.90 4.98 -18.96
C SER A 150 -7.26 3.52 -18.65
N VAL A 151 -6.27 2.64 -18.59
CA VAL A 151 -6.41 1.24 -18.20
C VAL A 151 -6.06 1.12 -16.72
N TYR A 152 -7.05 0.98 -15.87
CA TYR A 152 -6.91 0.81 -14.43
C TYR A 152 -8.18 0.21 -13.80
N ALA A 153 -8.06 -0.32 -12.60
CA ALA A 153 -9.17 -0.89 -11.86
C ALA A 153 -10.19 0.18 -11.43
N GLY A 154 -11.46 -0.18 -11.36
CA GLY A 154 -12.50 0.68 -10.78
C GLY A 154 -12.17 1.08 -9.33
N GLY A 155 -11.48 0.21 -8.59
CA GLY A 155 -10.98 0.48 -7.25
C GLY A 155 -10.05 1.69 -7.16
N LEU A 156 -9.17 1.91 -8.15
CA LEU A 156 -8.32 3.10 -8.21
C LEU A 156 -9.15 4.39 -8.18
N ARG A 157 -10.19 4.44 -9.00
CA ARG A 157 -11.10 5.60 -9.05
C ARG A 157 -11.81 5.79 -7.71
N ASN A 158 -12.36 4.72 -7.15
CA ASN A 158 -13.07 4.78 -5.87
C ASN A 158 -12.15 5.24 -4.73
N ASN A 159 -10.93 4.69 -4.66
CA ASN A 159 -9.93 5.09 -3.66
C ASN A 159 -9.59 6.57 -3.78
N ARG A 160 -9.31 7.03 -5.01
CA ARG A 160 -9.02 8.43 -5.27
C ARG A 160 -10.18 9.33 -4.86
N ASP A 161 -11.38 9.06 -5.33
CA ASP A 161 -12.55 9.90 -5.07
C ASP A 161 -12.90 9.97 -3.58
N PHE A 162 -12.60 8.90 -2.82
CA PHE A 162 -12.75 8.86 -1.38
C PHE A 162 -11.66 9.68 -0.65
N LEU A 163 -10.42 9.60 -1.11
CA LEU A 163 -9.26 10.19 -0.42
C LEU A 163 -9.00 11.65 -0.79
N VAL A 164 -9.20 12.05 -2.05
CA VAL A 164 -8.90 13.41 -2.52
C VAL A 164 -9.52 14.50 -1.65
N PRO A 165 -10.77 14.40 -1.17
CA PRO A 165 -11.33 15.39 -0.25
C PRO A 165 -10.63 15.48 1.11
N ARG A 166 -9.86 14.43 1.48
CA ARG A 166 -9.11 14.31 2.74
C ARG A 166 -7.65 14.69 2.58
N LEU A 167 -7.09 14.50 1.38
CA LEU A 167 -5.73 14.91 1.04
C LEU A 167 -5.74 16.41 0.78
N GLY A 168 -5.62 17.20 1.84
CA GLY A 168 -5.66 18.64 1.77
C GLY A 168 -4.55 19.22 0.90
N ALA A 169 -4.86 20.30 0.17
CA ALA A 169 -3.87 21.28 -0.17
C ALA A 169 -3.19 21.72 1.13
N ALA A 170 -1.89 22.02 1.08
CA ALA A 170 -1.13 22.54 2.20
C ALA A 170 -1.95 23.62 2.95
N GLY A 171 -2.52 23.28 4.11
CA GLY A 171 -3.31 24.20 4.92
C GLY A 171 -4.71 23.73 5.35
N GLY A 172 -5.21 22.58 4.88
CA GLY A 172 -6.55 22.08 5.25
C GLY A 172 -6.46 20.84 6.13
N GLY A 173 -6.66 21.01 7.43
CA GLY A 173 -6.82 19.89 8.37
C GLY A 173 -8.14 19.12 8.10
N PRO A 174 -8.45 18.04 8.87
CA PRO A 174 -9.55 17.09 8.68
C PRO A 174 -10.92 17.73 8.96
N ALA A 175 -11.28 18.78 8.22
CA ALA A 175 -12.49 19.56 8.42
C ALA A 175 -13.62 19.20 7.46
N ALA A 176 -13.65 18.04 6.86
CA ALA A 176 -14.69 17.72 5.89
C ALA A 176 -15.50 16.45 6.16
N ALA A 177 -15.39 15.84 7.33
CA ALA A 177 -16.26 14.71 7.67
C ALA A 177 -17.64 15.13 8.26
N ALA A 178 -17.91 16.41 8.43
CA ALA A 178 -19.17 16.93 8.94
C ALA A 178 -19.62 18.13 8.12
N GLY A 179 -20.41 17.90 7.08
CA GLY A 179 -21.36 18.88 6.53
C GLY A 179 -20.80 19.92 5.57
N GLY A 180 -21.07 19.73 4.30
CA GLY A 180 -21.51 20.71 3.32
C GLY A 180 -20.73 22.01 3.19
N GLY A 181 -19.78 22.05 2.27
CA GLY A 181 -19.15 23.25 1.78
C GLY A 181 -17.99 22.91 0.85
N ALA A 182 -18.30 22.59 -0.40
CA ALA A 182 -17.30 22.19 -1.38
C ALA A 182 -16.45 23.37 -1.85
N GLY A 183 -15.32 23.61 -1.17
CA GLY A 183 -14.17 24.16 -1.84
C GLY A 183 -13.55 23.03 -2.65
N ALA A 184 -13.41 23.17 -3.97
CA ALA A 184 -12.77 22.17 -4.80
C ALA A 184 -11.36 21.91 -4.25
N PRO A 185 -10.92 20.64 -4.14
CA PRO A 185 -9.58 20.30 -3.69
C PRO A 185 -8.56 21.00 -4.61
N ALA A 186 -7.59 21.68 -4.01
CA ALA A 186 -6.49 22.30 -4.73
C ALA A 186 -5.26 21.41 -4.56
N GLY A 187 -4.44 21.28 -5.61
CA GLY A 187 -3.20 20.54 -5.54
C GLY A 187 -3.14 19.37 -6.53
N PRO A 188 -2.07 18.52 -6.45
CA PRO A 188 -1.77 17.50 -7.44
C PRO A 188 -2.86 16.41 -7.56
N PHE A 189 -3.69 16.28 -6.56
CA PHE A 189 -4.78 15.30 -6.52
C PHE A 189 -6.11 15.83 -7.08
N ALA A 190 -6.18 17.17 -7.37
CA ALA A 190 -7.42 17.85 -7.78
C ALA A 190 -7.75 17.62 -9.26
N GLY A 191 -9.03 17.79 -9.60
CA GLY A 191 -9.52 17.73 -10.98
C GLY A 191 -9.92 16.33 -11.46
N PRO A 192 -10.34 16.21 -12.73
CA PRO A 192 -10.75 14.93 -13.30
C PRO A 192 -9.56 13.99 -13.41
N ILE A 193 -9.80 12.66 -13.36
CA ILE A 193 -8.76 11.63 -13.54
C ILE A 193 -8.06 11.80 -14.91
N ALA A 194 -8.81 12.12 -15.96
CA ALA A 194 -8.25 12.42 -17.27
C ALA A 194 -7.30 13.63 -17.21
N GLY A 195 -6.05 13.42 -17.55
CA GLY A 195 -5.00 14.44 -17.53
C GLY A 195 -4.24 14.58 -16.21
N GLN A 196 -4.52 13.76 -15.20
CA GLN A 196 -3.65 13.66 -14.04
C GLN A 196 -2.37 12.88 -14.35
N ASP A 197 -1.29 13.19 -13.60
CA ASP A 197 -0.06 12.44 -13.70
C ASP A 197 -0.30 10.95 -13.36
N PRO A 198 0.07 10.01 -14.26
CA PRO A 198 -0.05 8.58 -14.00
C PRO A 198 0.63 8.11 -12.70
N ARG A 199 1.72 8.77 -12.28
CA ARG A 199 2.41 8.45 -11.01
C ARG A 199 1.55 8.77 -9.80
N VAL A 200 0.84 9.90 -9.85
CA VAL A 200 -0.13 10.29 -8.80
C VAL A 200 -1.27 9.28 -8.74
N LEU A 201 -1.78 8.87 -9.89
CA LEU A 201 -2.87 7.88 -9.96
C LEU A 201 -2.44 6.51 -9.45
N ALA A 202 -1.20 6.11 -9.69
CA ALA A 202 -0.65 4.84 -9.21
C ALA A 202 -0.68 4.70 -7.66
N LEU A 203 -0.65 5.82 -6.92
CA LEU A 203 -0.74 5.79 -5.45
C LEU A 203 -2.10 5.27 -4.94
N PHE A 204 -3.15 5.35 -5.78
CA PHE A 204 -4.50 4.90 -5.47
C PHE A 204 -4.81 3.51 -6.01
N ASP A 205 -3.88 2.88 -6.75
CA ASP A 205 -4.10 1.57 -7.32
C ASP A 205 -4.25 0.50 -6.23
N PRO A 206 -5.37 -0.27 -6.21
CA PRO A 206 -5.52 -1.33 -5.23
C PRO A 206 -4.48 -2.42 -5.42
N GLN A 207 -3.82 -2.82 -4.33
CA GLN A 207 -2.83 -3.89 -4.34
C GLN A 207 -3.46 -5.18 -3.82
N THR A 208 -3.03 -6.29 -4.40
CA THR A 208 -3.31 -7.65 -3.91
C THR A 208 -2.04 -8.17 -3.25
N SER A 209 -2.09 -8.46 -1.97
CA SER A 209 -0.91 -8.98 -1.22
C SER A 209 0.32 -8.09 -1.36
N GLY A 210 0.14 -6.79 -1.23
CA GLY A 210 1.23 -5.82 -1.36
C GLY A 210 2.25 -5.89 -0.23
N GLY A 211 3.23 -5.01 -0.30
CA GLY A 211 4.33 -4.93 0.66
C GLY A 211 3.96 -4.22 1.95
N LEU A 212 4.93 -4.12 2.84
CA LEU A 212 4.84 -3.30 4.04
C LEU A 212 5.28 -1.87 3.74
N LEU A 213 4.56 -0.91 4.31
CA LEU A 213 4.95 0.48 4.42
C LEU A 213 5.38 0.74 5.87
N MET A 214 6.63 1.09 6.08
CA MET A 214 7.25 1.29 7.39
C MET A 214 7.66 2.74 7.58
N ALA A 215 7.36 3.33 8.74
CA ALA A 215 7.90 4.61 9.18
C ALA A 215 9.05 4.34 10.15
N VAL A 216 10.27 4.70 9.80
CA VAL A 216 11.49 4.40 10.54
C VAL A 216 12.29 5.66 10.85
N ALA A 217 12.79 5.76 12.08
CA ALA A 217 13.66 6.85 12.51
C ALA A 217 14.86 7.03 11.56
N PRO A 218 15.27 8.25 11.23
CA PRO A 218 16.43 8.52 10.36
C PRO A 218 17.70 7.79 10.80
N ALA A 219 17.92 7.69 12.10
CA ALA A 219 19.09 6.98 12.66
C ALA A 219 19.09 5.47 12.43
N SER A 220 17.89 4.86 12.26
CA SER A 220 17.72 3.42 12.03
C SER A 220 17.51 3.07 10.56
N HIS A 221 17.28 4.05 9.70
CA HIS A 221 16.93 3.86 8.29
C HIS A 221 17.95 3.00 7.52
N ALA A 222 19.24 3.35 7.58
CA ALA A 222 20.27 2.58 6.88
C ALA A 222 20.37 1.13 7.39
N ARG A 223 20.15 0.91 8.69
CA ARG A 223 20.13 -0.43 9.30
C ARG A 223 18.93 -1.23 8.82
N LEU A 224 17.75 -0.59 8.67
CA LEU A 224 16.56 -1.25 8.12
C LEU A 224 16.78 -1.69 6.68
N LEU A 225 17.31 -0.82 5.81
CA LEU A 225 17.60 -1.17 4.42
C LEU A 225 18.61 -2.33 4.32
N ALA A 226 19.64 -2.34 5.15
CA ALA A 226 20.61 -3.43 5.21
C ALA A 226 19.95 -4.74 5.66
N ALA A 227 19.16 -4.72 6.74
CA ALA A 227 18.47 -5.91 7.26
C ALA A 227 17.43 -6.48 6.27
N LEU A 228 16.75 -5.63 5.49
CA LEU A 228 15.88 -6.05 4.39
C LEU A 228 16.69 -6.70 3.26
N GLY A 229 17.78 -6.05 2.83
CA GLY A 229 18.65 -6.57 1.76
C GLY A 229 19.30 -7.91 2.10
N GLU A 230 19.76 -8.12 3.34
CA GLU A 230 20.32 -9.38 3.84
C GLU A 230 19.31 -10.53 3.79
N ARG A 231 18.01 -10.21 3.82
CA ARG A 231 16.90 -11.17 3.72
C ARG A 231 16.33 -11.29 2.30
N GLY A 232 16.98 -10.65 1.32
CA GLY A 232 16.54 -10.67 -0.08
C GLY A 232 15.28 -9.85 -0.35
N VAL A 233 14.87 -8.98 0.59
CA VAL A 233 13.70 -8.12 0.42
C VAL A 233 14.11 -6.83 -0.30
N SER A 234 13.48 -6.58 -1.44
CA SER A 234 13.57 -5.28 -2.12
C SER A 234 12.92 -4.20 -1.29
N SER A 235 13.51 -2.99 -1.28
CA SER A 235 12.97 -1.88 -0.51
C SER A 235 13.31 -0.52 -1.12
N TRP A 236 12.39 0.42 -0.97
CA TRP A 236 12.50 1.78 -1.53
C TRP A 236 12.08 2.80 -0.49
N THR A 237 12.88 3.87 -0.37
CA THR A 237 12.53 5.02 0.49
C THR A 237 11.66 5.97 -0.31
N VAL A 238 10.36 5.87 -0.14
CA VAL A 238 9.36 6.57 -0.98
C VAL A 238 8.98 7.96 -0.47
N GLY A 239 9.42 8.34 0.72
CA GLY A 239 9.05 9.64 1.29
C GLY A 239 9.53 9.82 2.72
N GLU A 240 8.95 10.80 3.38
CA GLU A 240 9.21 11.10 4.78
C GLU A 240 7.96 11.63 5.49
N VAL A 241 7.91 11.39 6.79
CA VAL A 241 6.87 11.92 7.68
C VAL A 241 7.20 13.35 8.06
N THR A 242 6.23 14.23 8.11
CA THR A 242 6.40 15.66 8.42
C THR A 242 5.43 16.11 9.52
N ALA A 243 5.71 17.29 10.10
CA ALA A 243 4.89 17.89 11.15
C ALA A 243 3.73 18.75 10.62
N ALA A 244 3.40 18.65 9.31
CA ALA A 244 2.28 19.39 8.73
C ALA A 244 0.92 18.89 9.28
N PRO A 245 -0.23 19.51 8.93
CA PRO A 245 -1.53 19.09 9.45
C PRO A 245 -1.77 17.59 9.25
N ALA A 246 -2.27 16.93 10.32
CA ALA A 246 -2.50 15.48 10.34
C ALA A 246 -3.31 14.99 9.13
N GLY A 247 -2.95 13.81 8.63
CA GLY A 247 -3.59 13.18 7.48
C GLY A 247 -3.23 13.79 6.11
N THR A 248 -2.33 14.80 6.07
CA THR A 248 -1.95 15.44 4.80
C THR A 248 -0.86 14.64 4.09
N ILE A 249 -1.08 14.32 2.82
CA ILE A 249 -0.05 13.78 1.92
C ILE A 249 0.28 14.83 0.87
N THR A 250 1.54 15.22 0.78
CA THR A 250 2.09 16.05 -0.30
C THR A 250 2.90 15.15 -1.24
N VAL A 251 2.86 15.42 -2.54
CA VAL A 251 3.70 14.71 -3.51
C VAL A 251 4.72 15.64 -4.14
N GLU A 252 5.90 15.09 -4.36
CA GLU A 252 6.99 15.74 -5.10
C GLU A 252 7.31 14.92 -6.35
N GLY A 253 7.49 15.64 -7.48
CA GLY A 253 7.78 15.06 -8.79
C GLY A 253 9.25 14.81 -9.05
#